data_796d49935dbabf3099a10ab2d4a701c9
#
_entry.id   796d49935dbabf3099a10ab2d4a701c9
#
_cell.length_a   1.000
_cell.length_b   1.000
_cell.length_c   1.000
_cell.angle_alpha   90.00
_cell.angle_beta   90.00
_cell.angle_gamma   90.00
#
_symmetry.space_group_name_H-M   'P 1'
#
loop_
_entity.id
_entity.type
_entity.pdbx_description
1 polymer ?
#
loop_
_entity_poly.entity_id
_entity_poly.type
_entity_poly.pdbx_seq_one_letter_code
_entity_poly.pdbx_strand_id
1 'polypeptide(L)'
;MDTSLLSALRGRRQLLVAYSGGLDSTVLLHQLVRLRETHPELRLRAIHIHHGISPNADRWAAHCQALCHRWQVPFELAYVELAQDGLGLEAQARKARYQAFEAALMPGEALVTAQHLDDQCETLLLALKRGSGPAGLAAMPAELPFAGSAILRPLLNTSRAQLEAWADRHQLLWIDDESNEDDRFDRNFLRLRILPALQARWPHFTQAAARSAQLCGEQEQLLDELLAPELAALMDGKTLAIAPLETMSEMRRAAAPL
;
A
#
# COMPACT_ATOMS: atom_id res chain seq x y z
N MET A 1 4.06 18.69 -8.84
CA MET A 1 4.06 17.67 -7.79
C MET A 1 2.89 17.84 -6.82
N ASP A 2 2.66 19.04 -6.30
CA ASP A 2 1.60 19.28 -5.30
C ASP A 2 0.19 18.94 -5.80
N THR A 3 -0.15 19.28 -7.04
CA THR A 3 -1.46 18.97 -7.63
C THR A 3 -1.71 17.46 -7.77
N SER A 4 -0.67 16.70 -8.12
CA SER A 4 -0.76 15.24 -8.25
C SER A 4 -0.96 14.55 -6.88
N LEU A 5 -0.21 14.99 -5.85
CA LEU A 5 -0.34 14.47 -4.50
C LEU A 5 -1.73 14.80 -3.92
N LEU A 6 -2.18 16.05 -4.06
CA LEU A 6 -3.50 16.46 -3.58
C LEU A 6 -4.63 15.66 -4.26
N SER A 7 -4.54 15.44 -5.57
CA SER A 7 -5.49 14.60 -6.31
C SER A 7 -5.51 13.16 -5.80
N ALA A 8 -4.33 12.61 -5.47
CA ALA A 8 -4.20 11.26 -4.95
C ALA A 8 -4.81 11.07 -3.55
N LEU A 9 -5.02 12.17 -2.80
CA LEU A 9 -5.73 12.14 -1.52
C LEU A 9 -7.26 12.04 -1.66
N ARG A 10 -7.80 12.12 -2.89
CA ARG A 10 -9.22 11.90 -3.21
C ARG A 10 -10.19 12.68 -2.31
N GLY A 11 -9.85 13.94 -2.03
CA GLY A 11 -10.67 14.82 -1.19
C GLY A 11 -10.53 14.59 0.32
N ARG A 12 -9.79 13.57 0.77
CA ARG A 12 -9.54 13.34 2.21
C ARG A 12 -8.66 14.45 2.77
N ARG A 13 -8.98 14.88 3.98
CA ARG A 13 -8.27 15.99 4.67
C ARG A 13 -7.67 15.59 6.01
N GLN A 14 -8.12 14.49 6.60
CA GLN A 14 -7.60 13.93 7.85
C GLN A 14 -6.85 12.65 7.52
N LEU A 15 -5.55 12.62 7.80
CA LEU A 15 -4.65 11.59 7.32
C LEU A 15 -3.81 11.01 8.46
N LEU A 16 -3.88 9.69 8.62
CA LEU A 16 -2.95 8.92 9.44
C LEU A 16 -1.87 8.33 8.53
N VAL A 17 -0.63 8.78 8.66
CA VAL A 17 0.48 8.34 7.82
C VAL A 17 1.19 7.16 8.47
N ALA A 18 1.21 6.01 7.80
CA ALA A 18 2.02 4.86 8.20
C ALA A 18 3.51 5.20 8.01
N TYR A 19 4.19 5.50 9.11
CA TYR A 19 5.54 6.04 9.11
C TYR A 19 6.55 5.03 9.66
N SER A 20 7.26 4.34 8.78
CA SER A 20 8.31 3.38 9.17
C SER A 20 9.66 4.04 9.50
N GLY A 21 9.88 5.26 9.06
CA GLY A 21 11.17 5.95 9.13
C GLY A 21 12.11 5.67 7.95
N GLY A 22 11.78 4.71 7.09
CA GLY A 22 12.52 4.45 5.84
C GLY A 22 12.29 5.55 4.79
N LEU A 23 13.09 5.54 3.72
CA LEU A 23 13.10 6.57 2.68
C LEU A 23 11.68 6.91 2.18
N ASP A 24 10.92 5.91 1.73
CA ASP A 24 9.64 6.12 1.04
C ASP A 24 8.61 6.79 1.95
N SER A 25 8.50 6.31 3.20
CA SER A 25 7.59 6.88 4.19
C SER A 25 8.04 8.26 4.68
N THR A 26 9.34 8.51 4.73
CA THR A 26 9.92 9.81 5.08
C THR A 26 9.64 10.84 3.98
N VAL A 27 9.82 10.47 2.71
CA VAL A 27 9.48 11.32 1.57
C VAL A 27 7.98 11.62 1.52
N LEU A 28 7.13 10.60 1.70
CA LEU A 28 5.68 10.79 1.74
C LEU A 28 5.27 11.79 2.83
N LEU A 29 5.73 11.57 4.07
CA LEU A 29 5.40 12.44 5.20
C LEU A 29 5.88 13.87 4.96
N HIS A 30 7.12 14.05 4.46
CA HIS A 30 7.65 15.36 4.12
C HIS A 30 6.85 16.06 3.01
N GLN A 31 6.45 15.35 1.96
CA GLN A 31 5.61 15.91 0.89
C GLN A 31 4.24 16.37 1.43
N LEU A 32 3.63 15.59 2.32
CA LEU A 32 2.36 15.96 2.95
C LEU A 32 2.51 17.17 3.89
N VAL A 33 3.62 17.26 4.63
CA VAL A 33 3.94 18.44 5.45
C VAL A 33 4.06 19.69 4.59
N ARG A 34 4.76 19.62 3.47
CA ARG A 34 4.85 20.74 2.53
C ARG A 34 3.49 21.08 1.89
N LEU A 35 2.71 20.08 1.53
CA LEU A 35 1.38 20.30 0.99
C LEU A 35 0.48 21.03 2.00
N ARG A 36 0.60 20.73 3.30
CA ARG A 36 -0.12 21.41 4.39
C ARG A 36 0.19 22.91 4.47
N GLU A 37 1.37 23.36 4.01
CA GLU A 37 1.73 24.79 4.00
C GLU A 37 0.80 25.59 3.07
N THR A 38 0.36 24.98 1.96
CA THR A 38 -0.57 25.58 0.99
C THR A 38 -2.02 25.12 1.18
N HIS A 39 -2.23 24.05 1.94
CA HIS A 39 -3.53 23.45 2.25
C HIS A 39 -3.70 23.27 3.76
N PRO A 40 -3.92 24.36 4.52
CA PRO A 40 -3.96 24.34 5.98
C PRO A 40 -5.13 23.52 6.56
N GLU A 41 -6.10 23.13 5.73
CA GLU A 41 -7.17 22.21 6.09
C GLU A 41 -6.70 20.77 6.27
N LEU A 42 -5.49 20.41 5.77
CA LEU A 42 -4.91 19.08 5.97
C LEU A 42 -4.50 18.85 7.42
N ARG A 43 -5.04 17.79 8.01
CA ARG A 43 -4.69 17.30 9.34
C ARG A 43 -3.85 16.05 9.19
N LEU A 44 -2.62 16.09 9.67
CA LEU A 44 -1.67 14.99 9.57
C LEU A 44 -1.39 14.43 10.96
N ARG A 45 -1.42 13.11 11.07
CA ARG A 45 -0.86 12.32 12.18
C ARG A 45 0.06 11.26 11.58
N ALA A 46 1.06 10.84 12.31
CA ALA A 46 1.93 9.74 11.91
C ALA A 46 1.88 8.63 12.94
N ILE A 47 1.88 7.38 12.48
CA ILE A 47 1.96 6.19 13.33
C ILE A 47 3.17 5.35 12.94
N HIS A 48 3.98 4.99 13.91
CA HIS A 48 5.08 4.02 13.79
C HIS A 48 4.72 2.74 14.51
N ILE A 49 4.91 1.60 13.83
CA ILE A 49 4.66 0.28 14.41
C ILE A 49 5.98 -0.33 14.88
N HIS A 50 6.07 -0.56 16.18
CA HIS A 50 7.22 -1.19 16.81
C HIS A 50 6.97 -2.69 16.98
N HIS A 51 7.62 -3.50 16.15
CA HIS A 51 7.44 -4.95 16.12
C HIS A 51 8.28 -5.70 17.15
N GLY A 52 9.25 -5.06 17.81
CA GLY A 52 10.16 -5.70 18.77
C GLY A 52 11.15 -6.73 18.17
N ILE A 53 11.23 -6.83 16.82
CA ILE A 53 12.04 -7.84 16.14
C ILE A 53 13.50 -7.40 16.02
N SER A 54 13.73 -6.14 15.65
CA SER A 54 15.08 -5.61 15.45
C SER A 54 15.66 -5.05 16.75
N PRO A 55 16.96 -5.28 17.04
CA PRO A 55 17.65 -4.62 18.16
C PRO A 55 17.71 -3.09 17.99
N ASN A 56 17.49 -2.57 16.78
CA ASN A 56 17.48 -1.15 16.45
C ASN A 56 16.08 -0.51 16.55
N ALA A 57 15.02 -1.27 16.88
CA ALA A 57 13.63 -0.80 16.82
C ALA A 57 13.37 0.45 17.69
N ASP A 58 13.93 0.52 18.91
CA ASP A 58 13.81 1.68 19.79
C ASP A 58 14.49 2.92 19.18
N ARG A 59 15.67 2.74 18.57
CA ARG A 59 16.38 3.84 17.90
C ARG A 59 15.60 4.35 16.68
N TRP A 60 14.95 3.46 15.95
CA TRP A 60 14.09 3.82 14.82
C TRP A 60 12.86 4.59 15.28
N ALA A 61 12.20 4.13 16.34
CA ALA A 61 11.06 4.85 16.93
C ALA A 61 11.46 6.26 17.40
N ALA A 62 12.60 6.40 18.08
CA ALA A 62 13.12 7.70 18.51
C ALA A 62 13.43 8.63 17.33
N HIS A 63 14.01 8.11 16.23
CA HIS A 63 14.26 8.86 15.00
C HIS A 63 12.94 9.36 14.39
N CYS A 64 11.94 8.48 14.25
CA CYS A 64 10.62 8.84 13.74
C CYS A 64 9.96 9.93 14.58
N GLN A 65 9.99 9.78 15.89
CA GLN A 65 9.46 10.77 16.83
C GLN A 65 10.13 12.14 16.68
N ALA A 66 11.47 12.17 16.57
CA ALA A 66 12.23 13.40 16.42
C ALA A 66 11.89 14.14 15.11
N LEU A 67 11.76 13.43 14.00
CA LEU A 67 11.36 14.03 12.72
C LEU A 67 9.91 14.52 12.74
N CYS A 68 8.99 13.77 13.31
CA CYS A 68 7.59 14.20 13.46
C CYS A 68 7.49 15.45 14.33
N HIS A 69 8.25 15.53 15.43
CA HIS A 69 8.33 16.73 16.28
C HIS A 69 8.85 17.93 15.48
N ARG A 70 9.96 17.76 14.73
CA ARG A 70 10.53 18.81 13.87
C ARG A 70 9.54 19.34 12.83
N TRP A 71 8.68 18.46 12.29
CA TRP A 71 7.68 18.81 11.27
C TRP A 71 6.30 19.14 11.85
N GLN A 72 6.20 19.22 13.17
CA GLN A 72 4.94 19.51 13.87
C GLN A 72 3.81 18.57 13.43
N VAL A 73 4.11 17.27 13.36
CA VAL A 73 3.18 16.19 13.09
C VAL A 73 2.96 15.40 14.38
N PRO A 74 1.74 15.29 14.90
CA PRO A 74 1.43 14.39 16.01
C PRO A 74 1.88 12.95 15.69
N PHE A 75 2.61 12.35 16.63
CA PHE A 75 3.23 11.04 16.45
C PHE A 75 2.66 10.04 17.44
N GLU A 76 2.32 8.86 16.95
CA GLU A 76 1.87 7.72 17.74
C GLU A 76 2.85 6.56 17.55
N LEU A 77 3.26 5.94 18.67
CA LEU A 77 4.07 4.74 18.69
C LEU A 77 3.21 3.57 19.15
N ALA A 78 2.96 2.62 18.26
CA ALA A 78 2.18 1.43 18.56
C ALA A 78 3.11 0.21 18.69
N TYR A 79 3.09 -0.43 19.85
CA TYR A 79 3.78 -1.70 20.08
C TYR A 79 2.86 -2.85 19.66
N VAL A 80 3.38 -3.81 18.91
CA VAL A 80 2.63 -4.98 18.47
C VAL A 80 3.35 -6.25 18.87
N GLU A 81 2.57 -7.21 19.35
CA GLU A 81 3.05 -8.58 19.61
C GLU A 81 2.73 -9.45 18.41
N LEU A 82 3.67 -10.33 18.04
CA LEU A 82 3.48 -11.28 16.96
C LEU A 82 2.81 -12.53 17.50
N ALA A 83 1.61 -12.82 16.98
CA ALA A 83 0.91 -14.03 17.33
C ALA A 83 1.63 -15.25 16.72
N GLN A 84 1.78 -16.34 17.51
CA GLN A 84 2.31 -17.62 17.01
C GLN A 84 1.14 -18.43 16.39
N ASP A 85 0.62 -17.98 15.24
CA ASP A 85 -0.55 -18.59 14.58
C ASP A 85 -0.19 -19.53 13.40
N GLY A 86 1.09 -19.93 13.30
CA GLY A 86 1.57 -20.81 12.23
C GLY A 86 1.82 -20.13 10.89
N LEU A 87 1.54 -18.83 10.76
CA LEU A 87 1.91 -18.02 9.60
C LEU A 87 3.40 -17.67 9.67
N GLY A 88 4.04 -17.48 8.53
CA GLY A 88 5.40 -16.95 8.50
C GLY A 88 5.52 -15.57 9.16
N LEU A 89 6.71 -15.25 9.70
CA LEU A 89 6.98 -14.03 10.45
C LEU A 89 6.53 -12.74 9.72
N GLU A 90 6.75 -12.66 8.42
CA GLU A 90 6.34 -11.52 7.59
C GLU A 90 4.81 -11.35 7.56
N ALA A 91 4.07 -12.46 7.40
CA ALA A 91 2.61 -12.44 7.37
C ALA A 91 2.03 -12.04 8.74
N GLN A 92 2.61 -12.54 9.83
CA GLN A 92 2.23 -12.17 11.21
C GLN A 92 2.49 -10.68 11.47
N ALA A 93 3.69 -10.18 11.12
CA ALA A 93 4.05 -8.77 11.27
C ALA A 93 3.13 -7.87 10.43
N ARG A 94 2.77 -8.30 9.23
CA ARG A 94 1.81 -7.58 8.37
C ARG A 94 0.43 -7.53 9.02
N LYS A 95 -0.09 -8.65 9.52
CA LYS A 95 -1.40 -8.74 10.18
C LYS A 95 -1.46 -7.83 11.41
N ALA A 96 -0.47 -7.94 12.31
CA ALA A 96 -0.37 -7.12 13.51
C ALA A 96 -0.30 -5.61 13.18
N ARG A 97 0.45 -5.24 12.15
CA ARG A 97 0.55 -3.87 11.66
C ARG A 97 -0.80 -3.30 11.23
N TYR A 98 -1.57 -4.06 10.43
CA TYR A 98 -2.87 -3.58 9.95
C TYR A 98 -3.90 -3.50 11.07
N GLN A 99 -3.87 -4.41 12.04
CA GLN A 99 -4.69 -4.32 13.25
C GLN A 99 -4.36 -3.08 14.09
N ALA A 100 -3.08 -2.73 14.23
CA ALA A 100 -2.67 -1.52 14.92
C ALA A 100 -3.11 -0.24 14.18
N PHE A 101 -3.04 -0.23 12.84
CA PHE A 101 -3.56 0.89 12.04
C PHE A 101 -5.07 1.05 12.22
N GLU A 102 -5.83 -0.05 12.19
CA GLU A 102 -7.27 -0.03 12.39
C GLU A 102 -7.64 0.54 13.76
N ALA A 103 -6.95 0.08 14.82
CA ALA A 103 -7.17 0.56 16.19
C ALA A 103 -6.81 2.05 16.40
N ALA A 104 -5.84 2.57 15.64
CA ALA A 104 -5.37 3.95 15.75
C ALA A 104 -6.16 4.96 14.91
N LEU A 105 -6.91 4.51 13.89
CA LEU A 105 -7.70 5.38 13.02
C LEU A 105 -8.80 6.08 13.79
N MET A 106 -8.87 7.40 13.64
CA MET A 106 -9.95 8.22 14.16
C MET A 106 -11.07 8.39 13.13
N PRO A 107 -12.30 8.69 13.54
CA PRO A 107 -13.40 8.96 12.62
C PRO A 107 -13.04 10.04 11.58
N GLY A 108 -13.21 9.71 10.30
CA GLY A 108 -12.90 10.61 9.17
C GLY A 108 -11.46 10.60 8.71
N GLU A 109 -10.53 9.92 9.42
CA GLU A 109 -9.15 9.74 8.95
C GLU A 109 -9.07 8.68 7.85
N ALA A 110 -8.19 8.89 6.88
CA ALA A 110 -7.72 7.86 5.95
C ALA A 110 -6.28 7.46 6.27
N LEU A 111 -5.98 6.17 6.19
CA LEU A 111 -4.62 5.67 6.30
C LEU A 111 -3.86 5.97 5.00
N VAL A 112 -2.67 6.54 5.11
CA VAL A 112 -1.81 6.84 3.95
C VAL A 112 -0.54 6.03 4.06
N THR A 113 -0.20 5.32 3.00
CA THR A 113 0.96 4.43 2.95
C THR A 113 1.86 4.74 1.76
N ALA A 114 3.16 4.48 1.89
CA ALA A 114 4.20 4.94 0.97
C ALA A 114 4.58 3.92 -0.13
N GLN A 115 3.68 2.97 -0.46
CA GLN A 115 3.92 2.09 -1.60
C GLN A 115 4.09 2.92 -2.87
N HIS A 116 5.07 2.54 -3.68
CA HIS A 116 5.49 3.28 -4.86
C HIS A 116 5.51 2.40 -6.12
N LEU A 117 5.96 2.95 -7.24
CA LEU A 117 5.90 2.31 -8.55
C LEU A 117 6.66 0.97 -8.59
N ASP A 118 7.83 0.91 -7.95
CA ASP A 118 8.64 -0.32 -7.93
C ASP A 118 7.97 -1.41 -7.09
N ASP A 119 7.29 -1.05 -5.98
CA ASP A 119 6.46 -1.99 -5.20
C ASP A 119 5.29 -2.57 -6.01
N GLN A 120 4.70 -1.78 -6.92
CA GLN A 120 3.68 -2.29 -7.85
C GLN A 120 4.26 -3.36 -8.76
N CYS A 121 5.44 -3.10 -9.32
CA CYS A 121 6.14 -4.05 -10.17
C CYS A 121 6.49 -5.34 -9.41
N GLU A 122 7.04 -5.22 -8.20
CA GLU A 122 7.32 -6.37 -7.32
C GLU A 122 6.05 -7.18 -7.05
N THR A 123 4.95 -6.51 -6.74
CA THR A 123 3.67 -7.16 -6.42
C THR A 123 3.10 -7.88 -7.63
N LEU A 124 3.17 -7.29 -8.83
CA LEU A 124 2.79 -7.93 -10.09
C LEU A 124 3.63 -9.19 -10.36
N LEU A 125 4.96 -9.11 -10.23
CA LEU A 125 5.86 -10.24 -10.46
C LEU A 125 5.61 -11.39 -9.45
N LEU A 126 5.33 -11.06 -8.19
CA LEU A 126 4.93 -12.05 -7.19
C LEU A 126 3.57 -12.69 -7.51
N ALA A 127 2.63 -11.94 -8.05
CA ALA A 127 1.35 -12.47 -8.51
C ALA A 127 1.54 -13.40 -9.71
N LEU A 128 2.35 -13.03 -10.69
CA LEU A 128 2.74 -13.88 -11.83
C LEU A 128 3.41 -15.18 -11.37
N LYS A 129 4.36 -15.11 -10.42
CA LYS A 129 5.00 -16.29 -9.82
C LYS A 129 3.98 -17.28 -9.25
N ARG A 130 2.86 -16.78 -8.70
CA ARG A 130 1.81 -17.60 -8.09
C ARG A 130 0.75 -18.10 -9.10
N GLY A 131 0.84 -17.70 -10.36
CA GLY A 131 -0.18 -18.02 -11.38
C GLY A 131 -1.49 -17.29 -11.14
N SER A 132 -1.47 -16.08 -10.62
CA SER A 132 -2.68 -15.29 -10.35
C SER A 132 -3.39 -14.90 -11.63
N GLY A 133 -4.73 -14.89 -11.59
CA GLY A 133 -5.59 -14.30 -12.62
C GLY A 133 -5.59 -12.76 -12.59
N PRO A 134 -6.41 -12.10 -13.44
CA PRO A 134 -6.45 -10.66 -13.59
C PRO A 134 -6.62 -9.90 -12.26
N ALA A 135 -7.51 -10.33 -11.38
CA ALA A 135 -7.70 -9.74 -10.06
C ALA A 135 -6.41 -9.68 -9.22
N GLY A 136 -5.62 -10.77 -9.22
CA GLY A 136 -4.33 -10.79 -8.53
C GLY A 136 -3.25 -9.98 -9.24
N LEU A 137 -3.29 -9.94 -10.59
CA LEU A 137 -2.37 -9.14 -11.41
C LEU A 137 -2.63 -7.64 -11.33
N ALA A 138 -3.80 -7.22 -10.85
CA ALA A 138 -4.12 -5.81 -10.59
C ALA A 138 -3.19 -5.14 -9.57
N ALA A 139 -2.39 -5.93 -8.85
CA ALA A 139 -1.44 -5.50 -7.82
C ALA A 139 -2.14 -4.66 -6.72
N MET A 140 -1.66 -3.45 -6.42
CA MET A 140 -2.22 -2.64 -5.34
C MET A 140 -3.08 -1.49 -5.89
N PRO A 141 -4.35 -1.36 -5.49
CA PRO A 141 -5.17 -0.20 -5.88
C PRO A 141 -4.67 1.08 -5.18
N ALA A 142 -4.90 2.23 -5.82
CA ALA A 142 -4.56 3.54 -5.27
C ALA A 142 -5.38 3.87 -4.01
N GLU A 143 -6.59 3.37 -3.95
CA GLU A 143 -7.49 3.44 -2.79
C GLU A 143 -8.06 2.05 -2.51
N LEU A 144 -8.15 1.69 -1.23
CA LEU A 144 -8.73 0.43 -0.77
C LEU A 144 -9.61 0.72 0.45
N PRO A 145 -10.86 0.24 0.51
CA PRO A 145 -11.68 0.32 1.72
C PRO A 145 -10.96 -0.32 2.92
N PHE A 146 -10.97 0.37 4.07
CA PHE A 146 -10.31 -0.10 5.27
C PHE A 146 -10.92 0.52 6.53
N ALA A 147 -11.30 -0.30 7.50
CA ALA A 147 -11.77 0.12 8.83
C ALA A 147 -12.84 1.23 8.79
N GLY A 148 -13.84 1.11 7.93
CA GLY A 148 -14.89 2.13 7.75
C GLY A 148 -14.42 3.42 7.05
N SER A 149 -13.17 3.47 6.57
CA SER A 149 -12.54 4.54 5.81
C SER A 149 -11.78 3.97 4.61
N ALA A 150 -10.56 4.45 4.34
CA ALA A 150 -9.75 3.99 3.22
C ALA A 150 -8.25 3.98 3.52
N ILE A 151 -7.52 3.12 2.81
CA ILE A 151 -6.07 3.23 2.62
C ILE A 151 -5.81 3.95 1.31
N LEU A 152 -4.98 4.98 1.34
CA LEU A 152 -4.52 5.72 0.18
C LEU A 152 -3.04 5.45 -0.09
N ARG A 153 -2.67 5.32 -1.38
CA ARG A 153 -1.30 5.07 -1.83
C ARG A 153 -0.90 6.13 -2.86
N PRO A 154 -0.58 7.34 -2.40
CA PRO A 154 -0.38 8.46 -3.33
C PRO A 154 0.90 8.36 -4.17
N LEU A 155 1.84 7.48 -3.80
CA LEU A 155 3.14 7.34 -4.48
C LEU A 155 3.18 6.21 -5.53
N LEU A 156 2.06 5.53 -5.82
CA LEU A 156 2.05 4.37 -6.74
C LEU A 156 2.59 4.67 -8.15
N ASN A 157 2.57 5.92 -8.58
CA ASN A 157 3.12 6.36 -9.87
C ASN A 157 4.50 7.04 -9.76
N THR A 158 5.11 7.03 -8.56
CA THR A 158 6.42 7.64 -8.29
C THR A 158 7.46 6.52 -8.20
N SER A 159 8.54 6.62 -8.97
CA SER A 159 9.62 5.63 -8.91
C SER A 159 10.51 5.83 -7.69
N ARG A 160 11.20 4.76 -7.27
CA ARG A 160 12.21 4.81 -6.21
C ARG A 160 13.25 5.90 -6.46
N ALA A 161 13.77 6.01 -7.69
CA ALA A 161 14.73 7.05 -8.06
C ALA A 161 14.17 8.48 -7.88
N GLN A 162 12.89 8.70 -8.11
CA GLN A 162 12.25 10.01 -7.86
C GLN A 162 12.14 10.30 -6.36
N LEU A 163 11.90 9.28 -5.53
CA LEU A 163 11.88 9.42 -4.07
C LEU A 163 13.27 9.75 -3.53
N GLU A 164 14.30 9.08 -4.00
CA GLU A 164 15.71 9.35 -3.67
C GLU A 164 16.10 10.79 -4.06
N ALA A 165 15.81 11.19 -5.30
CA ALA A 165 16.08 12.56 -5.76
C ALA A 165 15.31 13.63 -4.93
N TRP A 166 14.12 13.31 -4.43
CA TRP A 166 13.40 14.21 -3.51
C TRP A 166 14.10 14.29 -2.16
N ALA A 167 14.48 13.14 -1.59
CA ALA A 167 15.15 13.08 -0.30
C ALA A 167 16.48 13.82 -0.32
N ASP A 168 17.28 13.63 -1.36
CA ASP A 168 18.57 14.32 -1.55
C ASP A 168 18.39 15.83 -1.66
N ARG A 169 17.45 16.29 -2.49
CA ARG A 169 17.15 17.73 -2.67
C ARG A 169 16.75 18.42 -1.38
N HIS A 170 16.04 17.69 -0.51
CA HIS A 170 15.55 18.23 0.75
C HIS A 170 16.40 17.84 1.96
N GLN A 171 17.53 17.15 1.72
CA GLN A 171 18.47 16.70 2.77
C GLN A 171 17.74 15.92 3.87
N LEU A 172 16.83 15.03 3.46
CA LEU A 172 16.07 14.22 4.41
C LEU A 172 16.98 13.12 5.00
N LEU A 173 16.77 12.83 6.27
CA LEU A 173 17.40 11.72 6.95
C LEU A 173 16.37 10.60 7.09
N TRP A 174 16.75 9.38 6.78
CA TRP A 174 15.92 8.19 6.91
C TRP A 174 16.68 7.03 7.53
N ILE A 175 15.97 5.97 7.85
CA ILE A 175 16.51 4.73 8.39
C ILE A 175 16.68 3.74 7.24
N ASP A 176 17.84 3.15 7.13
CA ASP A 176 18.08 1.97 6.30
C ASP A 176 17.93 0.73 7.19
N ASP A 177 16.91 -0.08 6.90
CA ASP A 177 16.67 -1.34 7.58
C ASP A 177 17.52 -2.44 6.93
N GLU A 178 18.44 -3.01 7.70
CA GLU A 178 19.38 -4.05 7.25
C GLU A 178 18.65 -5.28 6.69
N SER A 179 17.42 -5.54 7.13
CA SER A 179 16.61 -6.66 6.60
C SER A 179 16.22 -6.51 5.13
N ASN A 180 16.29 -5.30 4.57
CA ASN A 180 16.06 -5.06 3.15
C ASN A 180 17.14 -5.64 2.23
N GLU A 181 18.31 -5.97 2.76
CA GLU A 181 19.43 -6.57 2.02
C GLU A 181 19.35 -8.12 1.94
N ASP A 182 18.44 -8.73 2.71
CA ASP A 182 18.30 -10.18 2.78
C ASP A 182 17.49 -10.70 1.57
N ASP A 183 18.19 -11.18 0.54
CA ASP A 183 17.60 -11.70 -0.71
C ASP A 183 16.97 -13.10 -0.58
N ARG A 184 16.97 -13.72 0.61
CA ARG A 184 16.17 -14.92 0.89
C ARG A 184 14.67 -14.65 0.82
N PHE A 185 14.25 -13.40 1.05
CA PHE A 185 12.86 -12.99 0.88
C PHE A 185 12.56 -12.67 -0.59
N ASP A 186 11.52 -13.25 -1.15
CA ASP A 186 11.14 -13.10 -2.56
C ASP A 186 11.10 -11.63 -3.03
N ARG A 187 10.56 -10.74 -2.20
CA ARG A 187 10.44 -9.31 -2.53
C ARG A 187 11.82 -8.64 -2.62
N ASN A 188 12.70 -8.93 -1.67
CA ASN A 188 14.07 -8.41 -1.69
C ASN A 188 14.86 -9.01 -2.86
N PHE A 189 14.68 -10.31 -3.16
CA PHE A 189 15.29 -10.93 -4.34
C PHE A 189 14.88 -10.23 -5.63
N LEU A 190 13.59 -9.94 -5.81
CA LEU A 190 13.12 -9.18 -6.98
C LEU A 190 13.77 -7.79 -7.03
N ARG A 191 13.78 -7.07 -5.92
CA ARG A 191 14.34 -5.70 -5.82
C ARG A 191 15.84 -5.65 -6.08
N LEU A 192 16.60 -6.60 -5.52
CA LEU A 192 18.06 -6.56 -5.56
C LEU A 192 18.64 -7.24 -6.81
N ARG A 193 17.97 -8.26 -7.36
CA ARG A 193 18.52 -9.10 -8.43
C ARG A 193 17.79 -8.99 -9.76
N ILE A 194 16.47 -8.94 -9.74
CA ILE A 194 15.67 -9.05 -10.96
C ILE A 194 15.35 -7.68 -11.55
N LEU A 195 14.79 -6.77 -10.76
CA LEU A 195 14.39 -5.45 -11.25
C LEU A 195 15.54 -4.64 -11.85
N PRO A 196 16.75 -4.60 -11.24
CA PRO A 196 17.88 -3.89 -11.85
C PRO A 196 18.25 -4.43 -13.23
N ALA A 197 18.23 -5.74 -13.42
CA ALA A 197 18.53 -6.38 -14.71
C ALA A 197 17.45 -6.04 -15.77
N LEU A 198 16.17 -6.05 -15.38
CA LEU A 198 15.07 -5.69 -16.27
C LEU A 198 15.13 -4.20 -16.65
N GLN A 199 15.39 -3.32 -15.69
CA GLN A 199 15.49 -1.87 -15.91
C GLN A 199 16.72 -1.50 -16.75
N ALA A 200 17.84 -2.18 -16.56
CA ALA A 200 19.03 -1.98 -17.39
C ALA A 200 18.77 -2.35 -18.86
N ARG A 201 17.98 -3.40 -19.11
CA ARG A 201 17.63 -3.84 -20.47
C ARG A 201 16.48 -3.03 -21.06
N TRP A 202 15.47 -2.70 -20.24
CA TRP A 202 14.26 -1.95 -20.60
C TRP A 202 14.00 -0.85 -19.56
N PRO A 203 14.49 0.38 -19.77
CA PRO A 203 14.42 1.47 -18.79
C PRO A 203 13.01 1.82 -18.30
N HIS A 204 11.96 1.52 -19.10
CA HIS A 204 10.55 1.79 -18.76
C HIS A 204 9.81 0.54 -18.26
N PHE A 205 10.53 -0.54 -17.91
CA PHE A 205 9.89 -1.80 -17.52
C PHE A 205 8.94 -1.63 -16.33
N THR A 206 9.36 -0.91 -15.30
CA THR A 206 8.55 -0.72 -14.08
C THR A 206 7.24 0.01 -14.38
N GLN A 207 7.30 1.04 -15.23
CA GLN A 207 6.11 1.78 -15.68
C GLN A 207 5.18 0.90 -16.51
N ALA A 208 5.74 0.11 -17.43
CA ALA A 208 4.95 -0.82 -18.24
C ALA A 208 4.27 -1.89 -17.39
N ALA A 209 4.99 -2.47 -16.42
CA ALA A 209 4.46 -3.43 -15.47
C ALA A 209 3.30 -2.85 -14.63
N ALA A 210 3.49 -1.66 -14.06
CA ALA A 210 2.45 -0.97 -13.31
C ALA A 210 1.22 -0.61 -14.18
N ARG A 211 1.45 -0.21 -15.45
CA ARG A 211 0.36 0.02 -16.40
C ARG A 211 -0.43 -1.26 -16.71
N SER A 212 0.26 -2.38 -16.89
CA SER A 212 -0.40 -3.69 -17.10
C SER A 212 -1.24 -4.08 -15.88
N ALA A 213 -0.71 -3.91 -14.67
CA ALA A 213 -1.44 -4.14 -13.43
C ALA A 213 -2.69 -3.26 -13.32
N GLN A 214 -2.56 -1.97 -13.64
CA GLN A 214 -3.68 -1.04 -13.66
C GLN A 214 -4.79 -1.50 -14.62
N LEU A 215 -4.42 -1.91 -15.83
CA LEU A 215 -5.40 -2.39 -16.84
C LEU A 215 -6.13 -3.65 -16.35
N CYS A 216 -5.43 -4.57 -15.69
CA CYS A 216 -6.09 -5.72 -15.06
C CYS A 216 -7.11 -5.26 -14.00
N GLY A 217 -6.76 -4.29 -13.15
CA GLY A 217 -7.67 -3.74 -12.15
C GLY A 217 -8.88 -3.02 -12.75
N GLU A 218 -8.68 -2.25 -13.83
CA GLU A 218 -9.77 -1.58 -14.56
C GLU A 218 -10.74 -2.61 -15.18
N GLN A 219 -10.21 -3.73 -15.69
CA GLN A 219 -11.05 -4.83 -16.22
C GLN A 219 -11.83 -5.55 -15.13
N GLU A 220 -11.20 -5.83 -13.99
CA GLU A 220 -11.90 -6.45 -12.85
C GLU A 220 -13.02 -5.55 -12.34
N GLN A 221 -12.74 -4.25 -12.16
CA GLN A 221 -13.77 -3.30 -11.73
C GLN A 221 -14.94 -3.24 -12.73
N LEU A 222 -14.68 -3.25 -14.04
CA LEU A 222 -15.73 -3.28 -15.05
C LEU A 222 -16.55 -4.57 -14.97
N LEU A 223 -15.90 -5.71 -14.73
CA LEU A 223 -16.60 -6.99 -14.57
C LEU A 223 -17.49 -6.97 -13.32
N ASP A 224 -17.00 -6.44 -12.20
CA ASP A 224 -17.78 -6.29 -10.97
C ASP A 224 -19.00 -5.39 -11.21
N GLU A 225 -18.83 -4.24 -11.88
CA GLU A 225 -19.94 -3.33 -12.21
C GLU A 225 -20.99 -4.00 -13.11
N LEU A 226 -20.57 -4.80 -14.09
CA LEU A 226 -21.48 -5.50 -15.01
C LEU A 226 -22.22 -6.66 -14.33
N LEU A 227 -21.55 -7.36 -13.41
CA LEU A 227 -22.12 -8.53 -12.74
C LEU A 227 -22.92 -8.17 -11.49
N ALA A 228 -22.67 -7.01 -10.85
CA ALA A 228 -23.34 -6.61 -9.63
C ALA A 228 -24.88 -6.63 -9.72
N PRO A 229 -25.53 -6.13 -10.78
CA PRO A 229 -27.00 -6.20 -10.91
C PRO A 229 -27.51 -7.65 -11.03
N GLU A 230 -26.79 -8.52 -11.76
CA GLU A 230 -27.16 -9.92 -11.90
C GLU A 230 -27.05 -10.66 -10.57
N LEU A 231 -25.95 -10.43 -9.83
CA LEU A 231 -25.76 -10.99 -8.50
C LEU A 231 -26.82 -10.52 -7.52
N ALA A 232 -27.12 -9.22 -7.51
CA ALA A 232 -28.17 -8.66 -6.67
C ALA A 232 -29.54 -9.31 -6.95
N ALA A 233 -29.84 -9.65 -8.21
CA ALA A 233 -31.08 -10.33 -8.59
C ALA A 233 -31.12 -11.80 -8.15
N LEU A 234 -29.96 -12.41 -7.91
CA LEU A 234 -29.84 -13.81 -7.43
C LEU A 234 -29.84 -13.91 -5.91
N MET A 235 -29.68 -12.79 -5.19
CA MET A 235 -29.60 -12.74 -3.73
C MET A 235 -30.98 -12.46 -3.13
N ASP A 236 -31.38 -13.29 -2.17
CA ASP A 236 -32.49 -13.02 -1.24
C ASP A 236 -31.93 -12.90 0.17
N GLY A 237 -31.63 -11.68 0.58
CA GLY A 237 -30.93 -11.39 1.82
C GLY A 237 -29.51 -11.98 1.82
N LYS A 238 -29.27 -13.04 2.59
CA LYS A 238 -28.00 -13.78 2.68
C LYS A 238 -28.00 -15.10 1.89
N THR A 239 -29.08 -15.41 1.20
CA THR A 239 -29.22 -16.66 0.44
C THR A 239 -29.07 -16.40 -1.06
N LEU A 240 -28.43 -17.34 -1.77
CA LEU A 240 -28.24 -17.30 -3.21
C LEU A 240 -29.18 -18.29 -3.88
N ALA A 241 -29.97 -17.83 -4.87
CA ALA A 241 -30.80 -18.69 -5.70
C ALA A 241 -29.93 -19.52 -6.64
N ILE A 242 -29.92 -20.85 -6.49
CA ILE A 242 -29.05 -21.76 -7.27
C ILE A 242 -29.62 -22.01 -8.67
N ALA A 243 -30.93 -22.12 -8.79
CA ALA A 243 -31.57 -22.49 -10.08
C ALA A 243 -31.20 -21.59 -11.27
N PRO A 244 -31.09 -20.24 -11.13
CA PRO A 244 -30.63 -19.42 -12.24
C PRO A 244 -29.14 -19.64 -12.59
N LEU A 245 -28.30 -20.09 -11.66
CA LEU A 245 -26.89 -20.39 -11.94
C LEU A 245 -26.72 -21.56 -12.87
N GLU A 246 -27.67 -22.53 -12.89
CA GLU A 246 -27.61 -23.70 -13.79
C GLU A 246 -27.69 -23.30 -15.26
N THR A 247 -28.37 -22.19 -15.58
CA THR A 247 -28.52 -21.68 -16.95
C THR A 247 -27.37 -20.75 -17.37
N MET A 248 -26.51 -20.34 -16.46
CA MET A 248 -25.35 -19.51 -16.77
C MET A 248 -24.22 -20.32 -17.38
N SER A 249 -23.41 -19.66 -18.25
CA SER A 249 -22.19 -20.27 -18.75
C SER A 249 -21.20 -20.51 -17.59
N GLU A 250 -20.32 -21.49 -17.74
CA GLU A 250 -19.30 -21.81 -16.76
C GLU A 250 -18.43 -20.60 -16.41
N MET A 251 -18.07 -19.77 -17.39
CA MET A 251 -17.29 -18.55 -17.21
C MET A 251 -18.05 -17.53 -16.37
N ARG A 252 -19.36 -17.34 -16.56
CA ARG A 252 -20.17 -16.44 -15.75
C ARG A 252 -20.30 -16.92 -14.30
N ARG A 253 -20.47 -18.23 -14.11
CA ARG A 253 -20.51 -18.84 -12.77
C ARG A 253 -19.19 -18.67 -12.02
N ALA A 254 -18.06 -18.83 -12.71
CA ALA A 254 -16.74 -18.66 -12.13
C ALA A 254 -16.38 -17.20 -11.79
N ALA A 255 -16.97 -16.24 -12.52
CA ALA A 255 -16.78 -14.81 -12.29
C ALA A 255 -17.74 -14.23 -11.23
N ALA A 256 -18.82 -14.95 -10.88
CA ALA A 256 -19.68 -14.54 -9.78
C ALA A 256 -18.94 -14.73 -8.45
N PRO A 257 -18.66 -13.65 -7.68
CA PRO A 257 -18.02 -13.79 -6.36
C PRO A 257 -18.99 -14.52 -5.44
N LEU A 258 -18.67 -15.76 -5.09
CA LEU A 258 -19.37 -16.58 -4.10
C LEU A 258 -18.79 -16.36 -2.71
#